data_ac09544c8d676cb01996cf64f6a6e03b
#
_entry.id   ac09544c8d676cb01996cf64f6a6e03b
#
_cell.length_a   1.000
_cell.length_b   1.000
_cell.length_c   1.000
_cell.angle_alpha   90.00
_cell.angle_beta   90.00
_cell.angle_gamma   90.00
#
_symmetry.space_group_name_H-M   'P 1'
#
loop_
_entity.id
_entity.type
_entity.pdbx_description
1 polymer ?
#
loop_
_entity_poly.entity_id
_entity_poly.type
_entity_poly.pdbx_seq_one_letter_code
_entity_poly.pdbx_strand_id
1 'polypeptide(L)'
;MNPEELQKAPKMFCENIRVGFSTEFFVMGLSSGAQSSIFSLTPQHAKRLLQYLGHEIQQYEKANGEIQAVWNPNIVSPVQKVNPPTEMS
;
A
#
# COMPACT_ATOMS: atom_id res chain seq x y z
N MET A 1 -9.66 0.70 -16.25
CA MET A 1 -10.55 0.12 -15.23
C MET A 1 -11.40 1.22 -14.64
N ASN A 2 -12.69 1.06 -14.65
CA ASN A 2 -13.56 2.09 -14.08
C ASN A 2 -13.89 1.74 -12.62
N PRO A 3 -14.45 2.70 -11.87
CA PRO A 3 -14.71 2.46 -10.44
C PRO A 3 -15.64 1.30 -10.16
N GLU A 4 -16.59 1.05 -11.05
CA GLU A 4 -17.51 -0.06 -10.85
C GLU A 4 -16.80 -1.39 -11.01
N GLU A 5 -15.94 -1.51 -12.00
CA GLU A 5 -15.15 -2.71 -12.18
C GLU A 5 -14.22 -2.94 -11.01
N LEU A 6 -13.65 -1.87 -10.51
CA LEU A 6 -12.75 -1.97 -9.36
C LEU A 6 -13.46 -2.52 -8.15
N GLN A 7 -14.68 -2.05 -7.89
CA GLN A 7 -15.43 -2.51 -6.73
C GLN A 7 -15.93 -3.94 -6.87
N LYS A 8 -16.27 -4.36 -8.08
CA LYS A 8 -16.81 -5.69 -8.29
C LYS A 8 -15.77 -6.75 -8.48
N ALA A 9 -14.55 -6.39 -8.82
CA ALA A 9 -13.50 -7.36 -9.08
C ALA A 9 -13.16 -8.15 -7.82
N PRO A 10 -12.79 -9.41 -7.96
CA PRO A 10 -12.29 -10.16 -6.82
C PRO A 10 -11.05 -9.48 -6.25
N LYS A 11 -10.93 -9.49 -4.94
CA LYS A 11 -9.84 -8.80 -4.29
C LYS A 11 -9.13 -9.73 -3.32
N MET A 12 -7.82 -9.56 -3.23
CA MET A 12 -7.04 -10.22 -2.20
C MET A 12 -6.61 -9.17 -1.19
N PHE A 13 -6.57 -9.56 0.06
CA PHE A 13 -6.12 -8.64 1.11
C PHE A 13 -4.61 -8.52 1.05
N CYS A 14 -4.13 -7.28 0.92
CA CYS A 14 -2.70 -7.03 0.86
C CYS A 14 -2.16 -6.94 2.28
N GLU A 15 -1.34 -7.90 2.66
CA GLU A 15 -0.79 -7.95 4.01
C GLU A 15 0.47 -7.15 4.15
N ASN A 16 1.30 -7.14 3.11
CA ASN A 16 2.57 -6.44 3.13
C ASN A 16 2.78 -5.63 1.88
N ILE A 17 3.41 -4.49 2.06
CA ILE A 17 3.81 -3.64 0.95
C ILE A 17 5.27 -3.27 1.16
N ARG A 18 6.08 -3.50 0.15
CA ARG A 18 7.47 -3.10 0.15
C ARG A 18 7.76 -2.23 -1.05
N VAL A 19 8.53 -1.18 -0.85
CA VAL A 19 8.87 -0.28 -1.93
C VAL A 19 10.36 -0.02 -1.90
N GLY A 20 10.97 -0.08 -3.06
CA GLY A 20 12.38 0.26 -3.22
C GLY A 20 12.56 1.06 -4.48
N PHE A 21 13.79 1.48 -4.75
CA PHE A 21 14.04 2.24 -5.96
C PHE A 21 15.50 2.10 -6.40
N SER A 22 15.69 2.33 -7.69
CA SER A 22 16.99 2.56 -8.27
C SER A 22 16.93 3.93 -8.95
N THR A 23 17.95 4.25 -9.72
CA THR A 23 17.94 5.53 -10.43
C THR A 23 16.89 5.58 -11.53
N GLU A 24 16.45 4.42 -12.00
CA GLU A 24 15.54 4.36 -13.15
C GLU A 24 14.12 3.98 -12.80
N PHE A 25 13.93 3.19 -11.76
CA PHE A 25 12.61 2.64 -11.46
C PHE A 25 12.35 2.59 -9.97
N PHE A 26 11.08 2.65 -9.65
CA PHE A 26 10.60 2.20 -8.35
C PHE A 26 10.10 0.78 -8.49
N VAL A 27 10.22 0.02 -7.43
CA VAL A 27 9.73 -1.36 -7.38
C VAL A 27 8.80 -1.48 -6.20
N MET A 28 7.63 -2.04 -6.44
CA MET A 28 6.64 -2.19 -5.40
C MET A 28 6.24 -3.66 -5.31
N GLY A 29 6.37 -4.23 -4.14
CA GLY A 29 5.96 -5.60 -3.89
C GLY A 29 4.74 -5.64 -3.00
N LEU A 30 3.76 -6.40 -3.41
CA LEU A 30 2.53 -6.59 -2.66
C LEU A 30 2.36 -8.07 -2.38
N SER A 31 2.08 -8.40 -1.12
CA SER A 31 1.96 -9.79 -0.70
C SER A 31 0.60 -10.06 -0.10
N SER A 32 0.08 -11.24 -0.37
CA SER A 32 -1.14 -11.74 0.23
C SER A 32 -0.93 -13.21 0.52
N GLY A 33 -0.75 -13.57 1.79
CA GLY A 33 -0.42 -14.92 2.16
C GLY A 33 0.90 -15.34 1.55
N ALA A 34 0.91 -16.46 0.86
CA ALA A 34 2.11 -16.97 0.21
C ALA A 34 2.35 -16.35 -1.17
N GLN A 35 1.39 -15.57 -1.67
CA GLN A 35 1.49 -14.99 -2.99
C GLN A 35 2.08 -13.60 -2.93
N SER A 36 2.89 -13.28 -3.93
CA SER A 36 3.50 -11.96 -4.04
C SER A 36 3.44 -11.50 -5.48
N SER A 37 3.25 -10.21 -5.66
CA SER A 37 3.32 -9.58 -6.98
C SER A 37 4.29 -8.42 -6.89
N ILE A 38 5.14 -8.29 -7.89
CA ILE A 38 6.15 -7.25 -7.91
C ILE A 38 5.97 -6.42 -9.17
N PHE A 39 5.89 -5.12 -8.97
CA PHE A 39 5.66 -4.19 -10.06
C PHE A 39 6.80 -3.20 -10.15
N SER A 40 7.14 -2.86 -11.37
CA SER A 40 8.11 -1.83 -11.66
C SER A 40 7.34 -0.60 -12.12
N LEU A 41 7.68 0.56 -11.58
CA LEU A 41 7.03 1.81 -11.95
C LEU A 41 8.10 2.82 -12.35
N THR A 42 7.75 3.67 -13.32
CA THR A 42 8.63 4.82 -13.58
C THR A 42 8.54 5.76 -12.38
N PRO A 43 9.55 6.61 -12.19
CA PRO A 43 9.47 7.61 -11.12
C PRO A 43 8.22 8.48 -11.21
N GLN A 44 7.81 8.81 -12.43
CA GLN A 44 6.60 9.62 -12.62
C GLN A 44 5.35 8.88 -12.17
N HIS A 45 5.25 7.60 -12.48
CA HIS A 45 4.11 6.80 -12.03
C HIS A 45 4.09 6.66 -10.51
N ALA A 46 5.26 6.49 -9.92
CA ALA A 46 5.34 6.39 -8.46
C ALA A 46 4.89 7.69 -7.81
N LYS A 47 5.29 8.83 -8.38
CA LYS A 47 4.88 10.12 -7.85
C LYS A 47 3.38 10.32 -7.98
N ARG A 48 2.81 9.92 -9.12
CA ARG A 48 1.37 10.03 -9.33
C ARG A 48 0.60 9.12 -8.39
N LEU A 49 1.13 7.94 -8.12
CA LEU A 49 0.50 7.04 -7.15
C LEU A 49 0.42 7.69 -5.78
N LEU A 50 1.51 8.30 -5.33
CA LEU A 50 1.53 9.00 -4.07
C LEU A 50 0.45 10.09 -4.03
N GLN A 51 0.36 10.86 -5.10
CA GLN A 51 -0.59 11.97 -5.15
C GLN A 51 -2.02 11.47 -5.21
N TYR A 52 -2.27 10.45 -6.01
CA TYR A 52 -3.61 9.88 -6.14
C TYR A 52 -4.06 9.25 -4.84
N LEU A 53 -3.21 8.43 -4.25
CA LEU A 53 -3.55 7.77 -2.99
C LEU A 53 -3.79 8.79 -1.89
N GLY A 54 -2.96 9.84 -1.86
CA GLY A 54 -3.15 10.91 -0.89
C GLY A 54 -4.49 11.59 -1.04
N HIS A 55 -4.91 11.82 -2.30
CA HIS A 55 -6.21 12.41 -2.55
C HIS A 55 -7.34 11.52 -2.04
N GLU A 56 -7.27 10.23 -2.32
CA GLU A 56 -8.31 9.31 -1.88
C GLU A 56 -8.36 9.19 -0.37
N ILE A 57 -7.20 9.21 0.28
CA ILE A 57 -7.14 9.18 1.74
C ILE A 57 -7.83 10.42 2.30
N GLN A 58 -7.61 11.58 1.70
CA GLN A 58 -8.28 12.80 2.15
C GLN A 58 -9.78 12.69 2.04
N GLN A 59 -10.27 12.11 0.93
CA GLN A 59 -11.72 11.94 0.75
C GLN A 59 -12.28 10.99 1.81
N TYR A 60 -11.55 9.92 2.09
CA TYR A 60 -11.97 8.98 3.13
C TYR A 60 -12.03 9.67 4.48
N GLU A 61 -11.02 10.46 4.81
CA GLU A 61 -10.94 11.10 6.12
C GLU A 61 -12.01 12.16 6.30
N LYS A 62 -12.41 12.82 5.24
CA LYS A 62 -13.51 13.78 5.32
C LYS A 62 -14.82 13.09 5.68
N ALA A 63 -15.01 11.89 5.19
CA ALA A 63 -16.27 11.18 5.42
C ALA A 63 -16.25 10.35 6.70
N ASN A 64 -15.09 9.88 7.13
CA ASN A 64 -15.01 8.87 8.18
C ASN A 64 -14.10 9.23 9.34
N GLY A 65 -13.46 10.39 9.30
CA GLY A 65 -12.54 10.79 10.35
C GLY A 65 -11.10 10.41 10.03
N GLU A 66 -10.19 11.00 10.77
CA GLU A 66 -8.78 10.86 10.52
C GLU A 66 -8.30 9.43 10.76
N ILE A 67 -7.49 8.93 9.84
CA ILE A 67 -6.88 7.62 9.99
C ILE A 67 -5.71 7.74 10.95
N GLN A 68 -5.69 6.92 11.97
CA GLN A 68 -4.62 6.93 12.96
C GLN A 68 -3.54 5.97 12.51
N ALA A 69 -2.53 6.49 11.84
CA ALA A 69 -1.45 5.66 11.33
C ALA A 69 -0.20 6.49 11.12
N VAL A 70 0.93 5.92 11.45
CA VAL A 70 2.24 6.52 11.21
C VAL A 70 3.12 5.46 10.57
N TRP A 71 3.75 5.81 9.49
CA TRP A 71 4.65 4.87 8.86
C TRP A 71 5.90 4.66 9.71
N ASN A 72 6.30 3.41 9.82
CA ASN A 72 7.49 3.03 10.54
C ASN A 72 8.23 1.98 9.72
N PRO A 73 9.50 2.22 9.35
CA PRO A 73 10.21 1.27 8.50
C PRO A 73 10.43 -0.09 9.15
N ASN A 74 10.27 -0.18 10.46
CA ASN A 74 10.42 -1.46 11.15
C ASN A 74 9.12 -2.26 11.22
N ILE A 75 8.04 -1.70 10.71
CA ILE A 75 6.75 -2.39 10.67
C ILE A 75 6.46 -2.72 9.22
N VAL A 76 6.29 -3.98 8.93
CA VAL A 76 6.12 -4.42 7.55
C VAL A 76 4.76 -4.02 7.01
N SER A 77 3.73 -4.13 7.82
CA SER A 77 2.38 -3.83 7.39
C SER A 77 1.55 -3.40 8.58
N PRO A 78 0.60 -2.47 8.40
CA PRO A 78 -0.28 -2.10 9.49
C PRO A 78 -1.03 -3.29 10.09
N VAL A 79 -1.31 -4.28 9.27
CA VAL A 79 -2.00 -5.47 9.74
C VAL A 79 -1.15 -6.25 10.69
N GLN A 80 0.14 -6.26 10.48
CA GLN A 80 1.03 -7.11 11.25
C GLN A 80 1.37 -6.57 12.62
N LYS A 81 1.15 -5.33 12.87
CA LYS A 81 1.46 -4.84 14.20
C LYS A 81 0.48 -5.34 15.25
N VAL A 82 -0.57 -5.97 14.82
CA VAL A 82 -1.47 -6.62 15.74
C VAL A 82 -0.81 -7.81 16.42
N ASN A 83 0.12 -8.36 15.74
CA ASN A 83 0.78 -9.48 16.29
C ASN A 83 2.00 -9.14 16.95
N PRO A 84 2.31 -9.28 17.18
CA PRO A 84 3.41 -9.03 17.59
C PRO A 84 4.28 -8.80 17.41
N PRO A 85 4.29 -8.96 17.62
CA PRO A 85 5.30 -8.65 17.66
C PRO A 85 6.39 -9.07 17.67
N THR A 86 6.35 -9.59 17.72
CA THR A 86 7.44 -9.93 17.86
C THR A 86 8.25 -9.83 16.98
N GLU A 87 8.06 -9.77 16.30
CA GLU A 87 8.84 -9.68 15.59
C GLU A 87 9.42 -8.79 15.30
N MET A 88 9.10 -8.35 15.43
CA MET A 88 9.68 -7.63 15.23
C MET A 88 10.34 -7.21 15.69
N SER A 89 10.30 -7.45 15.99
CA SER A 89 10.94 -7.14 16.47
C SER A 89 11.35 -6.84 16.43
#